data_86ad13bdb410fa6b2c14e1206ee39ea2
#
_entry.id   86ad13bdb410fa6b2c14e1206ee39ea2
#
_cell.length_a   1.000
_cell.length_b   1.000
_cell.length_c   1.000
_cell.angle_alpha   90.00
_cell.angle_beta   90.00
_cell.angle_gamma   90.00
#
_symmetry.space_group_name_H-M   'P 1'
#
loop_
_entity.id
_entity.type
_entity.pdbx_description
1 polymer ?
#
loop_
_entity_poly.entity_id
_entity_poly.type
_entity_poly.pdbx_seq_one_letter_code
_entity_poly.pdbx_strand_id
1 'polypeptide(L)'
;MIKETFKQAVQNVLSNKVRTFLTMLGIIIGVMAVIVIVGLGNGMTNMMQDFYSDMGSDILSVNIMTASTRSVEVDDVYRIINEKPEYYKGLSPIASVGGDTLRVAGEKYRRTYISGVNEDYTTINNYKVAKGRGIQYTDLIDNKNICVIGDYVDRRIFGGNGLGSTLKVGASEYRIVGVLEGRSRPAAQYEGGNDDIVLIPYTTLMSVNNTSSVSQYYVVLQDADHSDEAQEYMQKSIKKLVSKDDYVYVMSLSAAMKQMSSMINVMVGVLTAIAGISLLVGGIGIMNIMLVSVTERTREIGIRKALGAQESTILTQFVVEAGVTSALGGCLGIVLGYVVSAIINQILPYILTDITLNVTPSADAAAIAVGISCGIGVLFGFLPARRAASLNPIEALRYD
;
A
#
# COMPACT_ATOMS: atom_id res chain seq x y z
N MET A 1 18.73 44.00 -3.72
CA MET A 1 18.12 43.69 -5.01
C MET A 1 17.19 42.48 -4.95
N ILE A 2 17.67 41.24 -4.73
CA ILE A 2 16.80 40.04 -4.68
C ILE A 2 15.71 40.13 -3.59
N LYS A 3 16.02 40.64 -2.39
CA LYS A 3 15.05 40.78 -1.29
C LYS A 3 13.93 41.78 -1.60
N GLU A 4 14.24 42.84 -2.32
CA GLU A 4 13.22 43.83 -2.75
C GLU A 4 12.37 43.30 -3.89
N THR A 5 13.00 42.59 -4.84
CA THR A 5 12.28 41.90 -5.94
C THR A 5 11.31 40.85 -5.41
N PHE A 6 11.72 40.09 -4.40
CA PHE A 6 10.86 39.13 -3.72
C PHE A 6 9.66 39.79 -3.02
N LYS A 7 9.92 40.89 -2.29
CA LYS A 7 8.86 41.68 -1.64
C LYS A 7 7.84 42.22 -2.65
N GLN A 8 8.35 42.77 -3.77
CA GLN A 8 7.48 43.24 -4.86
C GLN A 8 6.69 42.10 -5.50
N ALA A 9 7.29 40.93 -5.73
CA ALA A 9 6.58 39.77 -6.25
C ALA A 9 5.42 39.34 -5.35
N VAL A 10 5.64 39.26 -4.03
CA VAL A 10 4.57 38.97 -3.07
C VAL A 10 3.47 40.03 -3.05
N GLN A 11 3.82 41.31 -3.14
CA GLN A 11 2.84 42.40 -3.21
C GLN A 11 2.00 42.33 -4.50
N ASN A 12 2.61 42.02 -5.64
CA ASN A 12 1.91 41.86 -6.92
C ASN A 12 0.93 40.68 -6.90
N VAL A 13 1.31 39.58 -6.28
CA VAL A 13 0.44 38.39 -6.05
C VAL A 13 -0.80 38.79 -5.24
N LEU A 14 -0.63 39.62 -4.20
CA LEU A 14 -1.71 40.05 -3.31
C LEU A 14 -2.62 41.14 -3.91
N SER A 15 -2.15 41.94 -4.90
CA SER A 15 -2.92 43.01 -5.52
C SER A 15 -3.97 42.50 -6.50
N ASN A 16 -3.71 41.37 -7.21
CA ASN A 16 -4.61 40.77 -8.23
C ASN A 16 -5.05 39.36 -7.85
N LYS A 17 -5.75 39.26 -6.70
CA LYS A 17 -6.06 37.96 -6.03
C LYS A 17 -6.73 36.93 -6.95
N VAL A 18 -7.74 37.33 -7.73
CA VAL A 18 -8.49 36.38 -8.59
C VAL A 18 -7.61 35.84 -9.71
N ARG A 19 -6.83 36.70 -10.41
CA ARG A 19 -5.95 36.32 -11.50
C ARG A 19 -4.86 35.38 -10.99
N THR A 20 -4.23 35.72 -9.87
CA THR A 20 -3.16 34.93 -9.26
C THR A 20 -3.68 33.58 -8.75
N PHE A 21 -4.86 33.54 -8.13
CA PHE A 21 -5.47 32.31 -7.70
C PHE A 21 -5.77 31.37 -8.86
N LEU A 22 -6.37 31.88 -9.95
CA LEU A 22 -6.65 31.08 -11.15
C LEU A 22 -5.39 30.53 -11.82
N THR A 23 -4.28 31.32 -11.79
CA THR A 23 -2.98 30.84 -12.29
C THR A 23 -2.39 29.75 -11.43
N MET A 24 -2.44 29.93 -10.12
CA MET A 24 -1.90 28.95 -9.18
C MET A 24 -2.73 27.66 -9.12
N LEU A 25 -4.01 27.71 -9.52
CA LEU A 25 -4.95 26.60 -9.38
C LEU A 25 -4.42 25.30 -10.02
N GLY A 26 -3.85 25.37 -11.22
CA GLY A 26 -3.26 24.21 -11.91
C GLY A 26 -2.07 23.62 -11.12
N ILE A 27 -1.23 24.49 -10.54
CA ILE A 27 -0.11 24.06 -9.70
C ILE A 27 -0.60 23.49 -8.39
N ILE A 28 -1.56 24.13 -7.74
CA ILE A 28 -2.17 23.68 -6.48
C ILE A 28 -2.74 22.27 -6.65
N ILE A 29 -3.56 22.05 -7.69
CA ILE A 29 -4.17 20.75 -7.97
C ILE A 29 -3.11 19.72 -8.29
N GLY A 30 -2.11 20.06 -9.11
CA GLY A 30 -1.04 19.14 -9.49
C GLY A 30 -0.20 18.70 -8.29
N VAL A 31 0.24 19.63 -7.43
CA VAL A 31 1.02 19.32 -6.22
C VAL A 31 0.17 18.55 -5.22
N MET A 32 -1.08 18.97 -4.98
CA MET A 32 -2.02 18.24 -4.12
C MET A 32 -2.19 16.79 -4.59
N ALA A 33 -2.41 16.58 -5.88
CA ALA A 33 -2.57 15.24 -6.45
C ALA A 33 -1.31 14.37 -6.23
N VAL A 34 -0.11 14.91 -6.47
CA VAL A 34 1.15 14.18 -6.23
C VAL A 34 1.25 13.75 -4.78
N ILE A 35 0.96 14.64 -3.82
CA ILE A 35 1.05 14.33 -2.38
C ILE A 35 0.07 13.23 -1.98
N VAL A 36 -1.17 13.30 -2.46
CA VAL A 36 -2.20 12.29 -2.15
C VAL A 36 -1.84 10.93 -2.78
N ILE A 37 -1.39 10.93 -4.05
CA ILE A 37 -1.02 9.70 -4.77
C ILE A 37 0.17 9.01 -4.12
N VAL A 38 1.24 9.75 -3.81
CA VAL A 38 2.42 9.20 -3.12
C VAL A 38 2.05 8.75 -1.71
N GLY A 39 1.23 9.53 -1.01
CA GLY A 39 0.72 9.18 0.32
C GLY A 39 -0.11 7.90 0.32
N LEU A 40 -0.92 7.68 -0.71
CA LEU A 40 -1.68 6.45 -0.90
C LEU A 40 -0.75 5.25 -1.17
N GLY A 41 0.24 5.41 -2.05
CA GLY A 41 1.23 4.38 -2.33
C GLY A 41 2.03 3.96 -1.09
N ASN A 42 2.46 4.93 -0.27
CA ASN A 42 3.13 4.66 1.01
C ASN A 42 2.19 3.92 1.97
N GLY A 43 0.93 4.34 2.05
CA GLY A 43 -0.08 3.69 2.87
C GLY A 43 -0.31 2.23 2.48
N MET A 44 -0.40 1.95 1.17
CA MET A 44 -0.52 0.57 0.66
C MET A 44 0.72 -0.26 0.97
N THR A 45 1.92 0.31 0.83
CA THR A 45 3.18 -0.37 1.14
C THR A 45 3.28 -0.67 2.64
N ASN A 46 2.93 0.28 3.50
CA ASN A 46 2.93 0.08 4.94
C ASN A 46 1.91 -0.99 5.37
N MET A 47 0.69 -0.94 4.83
CA MET A 47 -0.34 -1.94 5.09
C MET A 47 0.14 -3.35 4.71
N MET A 48 0.84 -3.46 3.59
CA MET A 48 1.44 -4.74 3.19
C MET A 48 2.55 -5.18 4.14
N GLN A 49 3.44 -4.27 4.53
CA GLN A 49 4.51 -4.58 5.49
C GLN A 49 3.94 -5.03 6.83
N ASP A 50 2.90 -4.38 7.32
CA ASP A 50 2.21 -4.78 8.56
C ASP A 50 1.62 -6.19 8.43
N PHE A 51 0.91 -6.46 7.33
CA PHE A 51 0.33 -7.78 7.06
C PHE A 51 1.39 -8.90 7.02
N TYR A 52 2.54 -8.64 6.41
CA TYR A 52 3.61 -9.63 6.26
C TYR A 52 4.53 -9.72 7.49
N SER A 53 4.73 -8.65 8.25
CA SER A 53 5.51 -8.71 9.49
C SER A 53 4.86 -9.64 10.52
N ASP A 54 3.54 -9.75 10.46
CA ASP A 54 2.77 -10.67 11.28
C ASP A 54 2.95 -12.14 10.86
N MET A 55 3.25 -12.41 9.58
CA MET A 55 3.38 -13.79 9.06
C MET A 55 4.80 -14.34 9.08
N GLY A 56 5.84 -13.50 9.23
CA GLY A 56 7.25 -13.90 9.11
C GLY A 56 7.74 -13.85 7.64
N SER A 57 8.97 -13.34 7.43
CA SER A 57 9.55 -13.13 6.09
C SER A 57 10.00 -14.40 5.39
N ASP A 58 10.25 -15.47 6.16
CA ASP A 58 10.99 -16.65 5.72
C ASP A 58 10.04 -17.83 5.42
N ILE A 59 8.91 -17.54 4.76
CA ILE A 59 7.89 -18.54 4.44
C ILE A 59 7.77 -18.72 2.92
N LEU A 60 7.80 -19.97 2.47
CA LEU A 60 7.34 -20.37 1.14
C LEU A 60 5.87 -20.80 1.23
N SER A 61 5.02 -20.20 0.41
CA SER A 61 3.68 -20.70 0.15
C SER A 61 3.72 -21.66 -1.02
N VAL A 62 3.35 -22.90 -0.76
CA VAL A 62 3.28 -23.98 -1.75
C VAL A 62 1.82 -24.27 -2.02
N ASN A 63 1.40 -24.13 -3.27
CA ASN A 63 0.03 -24.41 -3.71
C ASN A 63 0.07 -25.49 -4.81
N ILE A 64 -0.70 -26.55 -4.61
CA ILE A 64 -0.78 -27.70 -5.51
C ILE A 64 -2.23 -27.83 -5.97
N MET A 65 -2.47 -27.56 -7.24
CA MET A 65 -3.77 -27.75 -7.88
C MET A 65 -3.73 -28.99 -8.74
N THR A 66 -4.31 -30.08 -8.25
CA THR A 66 -4.38 -31.34 -8.97
C THR A 66 -5.66 -31.44 -9.78
N ALA A 67 -5.54 -31.61 -11.09
CA ALA A 67 -6.65 -31.94 -11.98
C ALA A 67 -6.79 -33.49 -12.11
N SER A 68 -5.79 -34.23 -11.65
CA SER A 68 -5.70 -35.70 -11.74
C SER A 68 -6.12 -36.35 -10.42
N THR A 69 -6.35 -37.68 -10.49
CA THR A 69 -6.62 -38.52 -9.30
C THR A 69 -5.40 -38.77 -8.43
N ARG A 70 -4.21 -38.37 -8.90
CA ARG A 70 -2.95 -38.53 -8.16
C ARG A 70 -2.74 -37.27 -7.30
N SER A 71 -2.86 -37.45 -5.99
CA SER A 71 -2.64 -36.42 -5.00
C SER A 71 -1.24 -36.52 -4.39
N VAL A 72 -0.64 -35.40 -4.04
CA VAL A 72 0.58 -35.33 -3.23
C VAL A 72 0.20 -35.57 -1.79
N GLU A 73 0.76 -36.60 -1.16
CA GLU A 73 0.55 -36.87 0.26
C GLU A 73 1.37 -35.90 1.13
N VAL A 74 0.90 -35.64 2.34
CA VAL A 74 1.61 -34.77 3.27
C VAL A 74 3.01 -35.29 3.58
N ASP A 75 3.17 -36.63 3.67
CA ASP A 75 4.45 -37.32 3.93
C ASP A 75 5.46 -37.09 2.80
N ASP A 76 5.00 -36.97 1.55
CA ASP A 76 5.88 -36.66 0.43
C ASP A 76 6.53 -35.28 0.56
N VAL A 77 5.77 -34.30 1.04
CA VAL A 77 6.29 -32.95 1.26
C VAL A 77 7.24 -32.91 2.46
N TYR A 78 6.93 -33.65 3.55
CA TYR A 78 7.86 -33.80 4.67
C TYR A 78 9.17 -34.46 4.23
N ARG A 79 9.14 -35.43 3.31
CA ARG A 79 10.35 -36.06 2.75
C ARG A 79 11.21 -35.04 2.00
N ILE A 80 10.60 -34.22 1.15
CA ILE A 80 11.33 -33.18 0.41
C ILE A 80 12.04 -32.21 1.37
N ILE A 81 11.39 -31.83 2.46
CA ILE A 81 11.98 -30.93 3.46
C ILE A 81 13.17 -31.59 4.16
N ASN A 82 13.00 -32.86 4.55
CA ASN A 82 14.05 -33.62 5.26
C ASN A 82 15.26 -33.97 4.35
N GLU A 83 15.10 -33.94 3.02
CA GLU A 83 16.21 -34.09 2.07
C GLU A 83 17.12 -32.86 2.04
N LYS A 84 16.60 -31.67 2.44
CA LYS A 84 17.31 -30.40 2.36
C LYS A 84 17.15 -29.56 3.63
N PRO A 85 17.65 -30.05 4.79
CA PRO A 85 17.56 -29.34 6.05
C PRO A 85 18.33 -28.02 6.07
N GLU A 86 19.25 -27.83 5.11
CA GLU A 86 19.94 -26.56 4.91
C GLU A 86 19.03 -25.44 4.39
N TYR A 87 17.94 -25.78 3.71
CA TYR A 87 16.98 -24.80 3.19
C TYR A 87 15.75 -24.65 4.06
N TYR A 88 15.29 -25.74 4.71
CA TYR A 88 13.98 -25.77 5.35
C TYR A 88 14.07 -26.09 6.83
N LYS A 89 13.29 -25.35 7.63
CA LYS A 89 13.23 -25.46 9.10
C LYS A 89 11.94 -26.12 9.58
N GLY A 90 10.84 -25.97 8.86
CA GLY A 90 9.53 -26.46 9.29
C GLY A 90 8.50 -26.43 8.17
N LEU A 91 7.37 -27.09 8.43
CA LEU A 91 6.25 -27.23 7.50
C LEU A 91 4.93 -27.15 8.25
N SER A 92 3.95 -26.44 7.70
CA SER A 92 2.56 -26.62 8.09
C SER A 92 1.70 -26.95 6.86
N PRO A 93 1.06 -28.12 6.81
CA PRO A 93 -0.04 -28.38 5.89
C PRO A 93 -1.21 -27.45 6.21
N ILE A 94 -1.93 -27.00 5.19
CA ILE A 94 -3.12 -26.17 5.33
C ILE A 94 -4.25 -26.86 4.58
N ALA A 95 -5.10 -27.57 5.32
CA ALA A 95 -6.30 -28.17 4.79
C ALA A 95 -7.44 -27.15 4.82
N SER A 96 -7.87 -26.70 3.65
CA SER A 96 -8.99 -25.77 3.55
C SER A 96 -10.32 -26.52 3.51
N VAL A 97 -11.31 -25.98 4.20
CA VAL A 97 -12.68 -26.47 4.13
C VAL A 97 -13.46 -25.57 3.17
N GLY A 98 -13.74 -26.08 1.98
CA GLY A 98 -14.52 -25.34 0.98
C GLY A 98 -15.98 -25.29 1.34
N GLY A 99 -16.49 -24.07 1.65
CA GLY A 99 -17.93 -23.83 1.83
C GLY A 99 -18.51 -24.19 3.19
N ASP A 100 -17.70 -24.61 4.15
CA ASP A 100 -18.20 -24.88 5.50
C ASP A 100 -18.54 -23.59 6.25
N THR A 101 -19.57 -23.72 7.05
CA THR A 101 -20.12 -22.63 7.85
C THR A 101 -19.87 -22.94 9.31
N LEU A 102 -19.29 -22.01 10.03
CA LEU A 102 -19.23 -22.08 11.49
C LEU A 102 -20.64 -21.92 12.07
N ARG A 103 -21.02 -22.82 12.96
CA ARG A 103 -22.31 -22.77 13.68
C ARG A 103 -22.08 -22.80 15.18
N VAL A 104 -22.69 -21.84 15.87
CA VAL A 104 -22.65 -21.77 17.34
C VAL A 104 -24.04 -21.37 17.82
N ALA A 105 -24.62 -22.12 18.74
CA ALA A 105 -25.93 -21.86 19.33
C ALA A 105 -27.07 -21.62 18.31
N GLY A 106 -26.98 -22.22 17.10
CA GLY A 106 -27.98 -22.09 16.04
C GLY A 106 -27.71 -20.98 15.02
N GLU A 107 -26.82 -20.04 15.32
CA GLU A 107 -26.37 -19.00 14.40
C GLU A 107 -25.30 -19.50 13.43
N LYS A 108 -25.25 -18.91 12.23
CA LYS A 108 -24.33 -19.28 11.14
C LYS A 108 -23.38 -18.11 10.83
N TYR A 109 -22.09 -18.39 10.85
CA TYR A 109 -21.03 -17.46 10.46
C TYR A 109 -20.36 -17.99 9.20
N ARG A 110 -20.43 -17.21 8.11
CA ARG A 110 -20.06 -17.68 6.75
C ARG A 110 -18.68 -17.20 6.29
N ARG A 111 -18.14 -16.20 6.97
CA ARG A 111 -16.87 -15.59 6.59
C ARG A 111 -15.71 -15.99 7.49
N THR A 112 -15.98 -16.72 8.57
CA THR A 112 -14.94 -17.22 9.47
C THR A 112 -13.97 -18.11 8.70
N TYR A 113 -12.68 -17.81 8.79
CA TYR A 113 -11.64 -18.61 8.16
C TYR A 113 -11.42 -19.89 8.96
N ILE A 114 -11.75 -21.05 8.38
CA ILE A 114 -11.62 -22.36 9.00
C ILE A 114 -10.52 -23.11 8.27
N SER A 115 -9.50 -23.57 9.02
CA SER A 115 -8.35 -24.26 8.44
C SER A 115 -7.87 -25.40 9.30
N GLY A 116 -7.55 -26.53 8.64
CA GLY A 116 -6.85 -27.65 9.23
C GLY A 116 -5.35 -27.42 9.17
N VAL A 117 -4.68 -27.44 10.33
CA VAL A 117 -3.26 -27.09 10.47
C VAL A 117 -2.54 -28.06 11.41
N ASN A 118 -1.21 -28.00 11.44
CA ASN A 118 -0.41 -28.71 12.43
C ASN A 118 -0.05 -27.83 13.65
N GLU A 119 0.74 -28.38 14.57
CA GLU A 119 1.23 -27.72 15.79
C GLU A 119 2.13 -26.51 15.50
N ASP A 120 2.86 -26.53 14.38
CA ASP A 120 3.82 -25.49 14.00
C ASP A 120 3.14 -24.25 13.42
N TYR A 121 1.89 -24.36 12.95
CA TYR A 121 1.19 -23.29 12.27
C TYR A 121 1.12 -21.98 13.08
N THR A 122 0.87 -22.09 14.38
CA THR A 122 0.79 -20.91 15.26
C THR A 122 2.15 -20.22 15.39
N THR A 123 3.24 -20.99 15.45
CA THR A 123 4.61 -20.47 15.48
C THR A 123 4.99 -19.86 14.14
N ILE A 124 4.71 -20.57 13.04
CA ILE A 124 5.01 -20.13 11.66
C ILE A 124 4.33 -18.78 11.37
N ASN A 125 3.09 -18.63 11.76
CA ASN A 125 2.32 -17.41 11.53
C ASN A 125 2.38 -16.41 12.70
N ASN A 126 3.30 -16.58 13.64
CA ASN A 126 3.48 -15.70 14.80
C ASN A 126 2.20 -15.45 15.60
N TYR A 127 1.33 -16.46 15.71
CA TYR A 127 0.17 -16.40 16.59
C TYR A 127 0.57 -16.70 18.02
N LYS A 128 0.13 -15.87 18.96
CA LYS A 128 0.28 -16.10 20.39
C LYS A 128 -1.02 -16.65 20.98
N VAL A 129 -0.90 -17.62 21.88
CA VAL A 129 -2.05 -18.17 22.60
C VAL A 129 -2.30 -17.33 23.84
N ALA A 130 -3.46 -16.67 23.92
CA ALA A 130 -3.88 -15.86 25.07
C ALA A 130 -4.46 -16.70 26.20
N LYS A 131 -5.24 -17.74 25.87
CA LYS A 131 -5.91 -18.62 26.83
C LYS A 131 -5.81 -20.08 26.40
N GLY A 132 -5.58 -21.01 27.31
CA GLY A 132 -5.51 -22.43 26.99
C GLY A 132 -4.19 -22.84 26.33
N ARG A 133 -4.25 -23.63 25.25
CA ARG A 133 -3.09 -24.14 24.52
C ARG A 133 -3.32 -24.16 23.00
N GLY A 134 -2.23 -24.21 22.23
CA GLY A 134 -2.25 -24.49 20.78
C GLY A 134 -2.56 -25.97 20.49
N ILE A 135 -2.64 -26.28 19.18
CA ILE A 135 -2.67 -27.66 18.69
C ILE A 135 -1.34 -28.31 19.02
N GLN A 136 -1.38 -29.57 19.42
CA GLN A 136 -0.20 -30.40 19.74
C GLN A 136 -0.12 -31.59 18.80
N TYR A 137 1.08 -32.11 18.60
CA TYR A 137 1.33 -33.30 17.77
C TYR A 137 0.45 -34.49 18.13
N THR A 138 0.19 -34.71 19.45
CA THR A 138 -0.72 -35.77 19.92
C THR A 138 -2.17 -35.57 19.47
N ASP A 139 -2.60 -34.35 19.23
CA ASP A 139 -3.95 -34.06 18.73
C ASP A 139 -4.10 -34.47 17.26
N LEU A 140 -2.99 -34.40 16.49
CA LEU A 140 -2.94 -34.85 15.10
C LEU A 140 -2.99 -36.37 14.99
N ILE A 141 -2.16 -37.08 15.78
CA ILE A 141 -2.11 -38.54 15.77
C ILE A 141 -3.44 -39.16 16.16
N ASP A 142 -4.06 -38.62 17.22
CA ASP A 142 -5.31 -39.14 17.77
C ASP A 142 -6.56 -38.63 16.98
N ASN A 143 -6.39 -37.83 15.95
CA ASN A 143 -7.48 -37.19 15.20
C ASN A 143 -8.52 -36.54 16.14
N LYS A 144 -8.07 -35.76 17.13
CA LYS A 144 -8.95 -35.20 18.14
C LYS A 144 -9.85 -34.10 17.58
N ASN A 145 -11.13 -34.15 17.94
CA ASN A 145 -12.10 -33.10 17.60
C ASN A 145 -11.93 -31.89 18.52
N ILE A 146 -10.83 -31.16 18.33
CA ILE A 146 -10.49 -29.94 19.04
C ILE A 146 -10.26 -28.78 18.07
N CYS A 147 -10.36 -27.54 18.58
CA CYS A 147 -10.00 -26.37 17.81
C CYS A 147 -9.37 -25.28 18.67
N VAL A 148 -8.64 -24.40 18.02
CA VAL A 148 -8.13 -23.14 18.56
C VAL A 148 -8.82 -22.01 17.80
N ILE A 149 -9.32 -21.01 18.51
CA ILE A 149 -10.10 -19.91 17.90
C ILE A 149 -9.37 -18.57 18.02
N GLY A 150 -9.66 -17.67 17.09
CA GLY A 150 -9.16 -16.29 17.16
C GLY A 150 -9.95 -15.42 18.14
N ASP A 151 -9.38 -14.26 18.48
CA ASP A 151 -9.95 -13.34 19.48
C ASP A 151 -11.34 -12.81 19.06
N TYR A 152 -11.57 -12.58 17.76
CA TYR A 152 -12.89 -12.18 17.25
C TYR A 152 -13.96 -13.24 17.55
N VAL A 153 -13.65 -14.51 17.29
CA VAL A 153 -14.57 -15.63 17.55
C VAL A 153 -14.86 -15.73 19.04
N ASP A 154 -13.82 -15.65 19.91
CA ASP A 154 -13.98 -15.69 21.37
C ASP A 154 -14.89 -14.55 21.85
N ARG A 155 -14.61 -13.30 21.47
CA ARG A 155 -15.34 -12.12 21.94
C ARG A 155 -16.74 -12.01 21.35
N ARG A 156 -16.85 -12.15 20.03
CA ARG A 156 -18.10 -11.88 19.32
C ARG A 156 -19.10 -13.00 19.46
N ILE A 157 -18.63 -14.25 19.46
CA ILE A 157 -19.50 -15.43 19.44
C ILE A 157 -19.69 -15.99 20.85
N PHE A 158 -18.63 -16.01 21.66
CA PHE A 158 -18.66 -16.60 22.99
C PHE A 158 -18.61 -15.58 24.15
N GLY A 159 -18.65 -14.27 23.86
CA GLY A 159 -18.62 -13.22 24.88
C GLY A 159 -17.33 -13.22 25.71
N GLY A 160 -16.21 -13.74 25.17
CA GLY A 160 -14.91 -13.82 25.84
C GLY A 160 -14.71 -15.09 26.73
N ASN A 161 -15.65 -16.03 26.70
CA ASN A 161 -15.64 -17.26 27.47
C ASN A 161 -15.69 -18.53 26.60
N GLY A 162 -15.06 -18.50 25.43
CA GLY A 162 -15.09 -19.62 24.49
C GLY A 162 -14.25 -20.82 24.89
N LEU A 163 -13.23 -20.66 25.74
CA LEU A 163 -12.36 -21.75 26.14
C LEU A 163 -13.16 -22.88 26.85
N GLY A 164 -13.02 -24.12 26.37
CA GLY A 164 -13.73 -25.29 26.86
C GLY A 164 -15.14 -25.48 26.29
N SER A 165 -15.70 -24.48 25.60
CA SER A 165 -16.98 -24.60 24.86
C SER A 165 -16.82 -25.44 23.60
N THR A 166 -17.95 -25.74 22.92
CA THR A 166 -17.97 -26.45 21.65
C THR A 166 -18.53 -25.58 20.55
N LEU A 167 -18.02 -25.77 19.34
CA LEU A 167 -18.52 -25.17 18.10
C LEU A 167 -18.71 -26.25 17.03
N LYS A 168 -19.55 -25.97 16.03
CA LYS A 168 -19.80 -26.86 14.90
C LYS A 168 -19.20 -26.29 13.62
N VAL A 169 -18.45 -27.11 12.91
CA VAL A 169 -18.00 -26.85 11.55
C VAL A 169 -18.58 -27.95 10.67
N GLY A 170 -19.42 -27.57 9.70
CA GLY A 170 -20.18 -28.54 8.93
C GLY A 170 -21.07 -29.41 9.80
N ALA A 171 -20.85 -30.73 9.78
CA ALA A 171 -21.56 -31.72 10.60
C ALA A 171 -20.85 -32.07 11.92
N SER A 172 -19.59 -31.67 12.08
CA SER A 172 -18.74 -32.09 13.20
C SER A 172 -18.68 -31.06 14.31
N GLU A 173 -18.57 -31.53 15.56
CA GLU A 173 -18.39 -30.70 16.75
C GLU A 173 -16.93 -30.72 17.21
N TYR A 174 -16.41 -29.54 17.56
CA TYR A 174 -15.05 -29.34 18.02
C TYR A 174 -15.02 -28.63 19.36
N ARG A 175 -14.20 -29.12 20.30
CA ARG A 175 -13.99 -28.49 21.58
C ARG A 175 -12.90 -27.45 21.50
N ILE A 176 -13.15 -26.24 21.99
CA ILE A 176 -12.19 -25.15 22.02
C ILE A 176 -11.16 -25.41 23.13
N VAL A 177 -9.89 -25.58 22.77
CA VAL A 177 -8.77 -25.84 23.69
C VAL A 177 -7.84 -24.64 23.85
N GLY A 178 -7.97 -23.63 22.96
CA GLY A 178 -7.17 -22.43 23.02
C GLY A 178 -7.84 -21.24 22.33
N VAL A 179 -7.44 -20.06 22.77
CA VAL A 179 -7.84 -18.77 22.18
C VAL A 179 -6.57 -18.02 21.84
N LEU A 180 -6.47 -17.54 20.62
CA LEU A 180 -5.35 -16.73 20.14
C LEU A 180 -5.47 -15.29 20.62
N GLU A 181 -4.34 -14.63 20.79
CA GLU A 181 -4.28 -13.20 21.03
C GLU A 181 -4.74 -12.42 19.79
N GLY A 182 -5.56 -11.39 19.99
CA GLY A 182 -6.03 -10.54 18.89
C GLY A 182 -4.89 -9.73 18.28
N ARG A 183 -4.76 -9.75 16.97
CA ARG A 183 -3.81 -8.95 16.20
C ARG A 183 -4.34 -7.54 15.94
N SER A 184 -5.63 -7.44 15.73
CA SER A 184 -6.32 -6.18 15.51
C SER A 184 -6.92 -5.63 16.79
N ARG A 185 -7.02 -4.31 16.89
CA ARG A 185 -7.76 -3.69 18.00
C ARG A 185 -9.21 -4.18 17.97
N PRO A 186 -9.86 -4.42 19.14
CA PRO A 186 -11.23 -4.95 19.17
C PRO A 186 -12.24 -4.17 18.35
N ALA A 187 -12.08 -2.84 18.26
CA ALA A 187 -12.93 -1.97 17.44
C ALA A 187 -12.73 -2.10 15.92
N ALA A 188 -11.60 -2.70 15.51
CA ALA A 188 -11.25 -2.93 14.10
C ALA A 188 -11.46 -4.39 13.67
N GLN A 189 -11.96 -5.25 14.57
CA GLN A 189 -12.25 -6.64 14.27
C GLN A 189 -13.62 -6.77 13.57
N TYR A 190 -13.67 -7.58 12.53
CA TYR A 190 -14.88 -7.84 11.73
C TYR A 190 -14.96 -9.30 11.29
N GLU A 191 -16.15 -9.73 10.85
CA GLU A 191 -16.37 -11.08 10.32
C GLU A 191 -15.62 -11.27 8.99
N GLY A 192 -14.69 -12.25 8.97
CA GLY A 192 -13.78 -12.50 7.87
C GLY A 192 -12.42 -11.76 7.99
N GLY A 193 -12.20 -11.07 9.11
CA GLY A 193 -10.89 -10.45 9.42
C GLY A 193 -9.86 -11.44 9.95
N ASN A 194 -8.63 -10.95 10.18
CA ASN A 194 -7.50 -11.78 10.63
C ASN A 194 -7.71 -12.48 11.97
N ASP A 195 -8.58 -11.94 12.83
CA ASP A 195 -8.90 -12.52 14.14
C ASP A 195 -10.15 -13.42 14.12
N ASP A 196 -10.83 -13.52 12.95
CA ASP A 196 -11.98 -14.40 12.73
C ASP A 196 -11.54 -15.74 12.12
N ILE A 197 -10.88 -16.55 12.94
CA ILE A 197 -10.19 -17.77 12.53
C ILE A 197 -10.52 -18.92 13.47
N VAL A 198 -10.67 -20.13 12.90
CA VAL A 198 -10.81 -21.39 13.59
C VAL A 198 -9.77 -22.37 13.04
N LEU A 199 -8.86 -22.80 13.89
CA LEU A 199 -7.81 -23.77 13.57
C LEU A 199 -8.17 -25.13 14.14
N ILE A 200 -8.13 -26.15 13.30
CA ILE A 200 -8.45 -27.55 13.62
C ILE A 200 -7.23 -28.42 13.26
N PRO A 201 -6.94 -29.54 13.91
CA PRO A 201 -5.91 -30.46 13.42
C PRO A 201 -6.20 -30.88 11.98
N TYR A 202 -5.20 -30.74 11.07
CA TYR A 202 -5.42 -31.05 9.65
C TYR A 202 -5.82 -32.51 9.42
N THR A 203 -5.31 -33.43 10.22
CA THR A 203 -5.64 -34.86 10.14
C THR A 203 -7.10 -35.12 10.46
N THR A 204 -7.64 -34.45 11.46
CA THR A 204 -9.07 -34.51 11.82
C THR A 204 -9.94 -33.98 10.68
N LEU A 205 -9.56 -32.84 10.12
CA LEU A 205 -10.30 -32.22 9.02
C LEU A 205 -10.28 -33.06 7.74
N MET A 206 -9.11 -33.64 7.40
CA MET A 206 -8.97 -34.57 6.29
C MET A 206 -9.84 -35.82 6.46
N SER A 207 -9.86 -36.37 7.68
CA SER A 207 -10.70 -37.54 8.02
C SER A 207 -12.18 -37.24 7.87
N VAL A 208 -12.65 -36.08 8.34
CA VAL A 208 -14.05 -35.64 8.20
C VAL A 208 -14.43 -35.42 6.74
N ASN A 209 -13.55 -34.86 5.95
CA ASN A 209 -13.79 -34.58 4.52
C ASN A 209 -13.49 -35.79 3.61
N ASN A 210 -13.05 -36.89 4.16
CA ASN A 210 -12.65 -38.09 3.43
C ASN A 210 -11.62 -37.78 2.31
N THR A 211 -10.65 -36.93 2.60
CA THR A 211 -9.57 -36.53 1.71
C THR A 211 -8.23 -37.05 2.24
N SER A 212 -7.32 -37.43 1.34
CA SER A 212 -5.98 -37.89 1.68
C SER A 212 -4.88 -36.86 1.36
N SER A 213 -5.25 -35.72 0.80
CA SER A 213 -4.29 -34.73 0.32
C SER A 213 -4.63 -33.31 0.77
N VAL A 214 -3.60 -32.53 0.90
CA VAL A 214 -3.64 -31.11 1.19
C VAL A 214 -3.13 -30.34 -0.02
N SER A 215 -3.81 -29.27 -0.39
CA SER A 215 -3.46 -28.47 -1.56
C SER A 215 -2.53 -27.30 -1.27
N GLN A 216 -2.35 -26.95 0.00
CA GLN A 216 -1.55 -25.80 0.40
C GLN A 216 -0.64 -26.14 1.58
N TYR A 217 0.60 -25.62 1.53
CA TYR A 217 1.58 -25.77 2.61
C TYR A 217 2.29 -24.44 2.84
N TYR A 218 2.58 -24.15 4.12
CA TYR A 218 3.56 -23.16 4.50
C TYR A 218 4.84 -23.84 4.92
N VAL A 219 5.93 -23.52 4.25
CA VAL A 219 7.26 -24.06 4.50
C VAL A 219 8.14 -22.96 5.03
N VAL A 220 8.73 -23.16 6.20
CA VAL A 220 9.65 -22.19 6.81
C VAL A 220 11.04 -22.42 6.27
N LEU A 221 11.65 -21.37 5.77
CA LEU A 221 13.05 -21.37 5.35
C LEU A 221 13.99 -21.27 6.55
N GLN A 222 15.21 -21.80 6.41
CA GLN A 222 16.26 -21.66 7.39
C GLN A 222 16.76 -20.20 7.47
N ASP A 223 16.90 -19.57 6.31
CA ASP A 223 17.17 -18.14 6.14
C ASP A 223 16.54 -17.59 4.85
N ALA A 224 16.45 -16.27 4.74
CA ALA A 224 15.90 -15.60 3.56
C ALA A 224 16.88 -15.51 2.38
N ASP A 225 18.18 -15.68 2.61
CA ASP A 225 19.21 -15.47 1.59
C ASP A 225 19.18 -16.56 0.53
N HIS A 226 18.78 -17.78 0.90
CA HIS A 226 18.63 -18.91 0.00
C HIS A 226 17.19 -19.13 -0.51
N SER A 227 16.33 -18.13 -0.37
CA SER A 227 14.90 -18.23 -0.71
C SER A 227 14.63 -18.65 -2.16
N ASP A 228 15.41 -18.15 -3.12
CA ASP A 228 15.21 -18.44 -4.55
C ASP A 228 15.61 -19.90 -4.86
N GLU A 229 16.72 -20.38 -4.29
CA GLU A 229 17.22 -21.76 -4.47
C GLU A 229 16.26 -22.77 -3.82
N ALA A 230 15.80 -22.46 -2.61
CA ALA A 230 14.84 -23.28 -1.88
C ALA A 230 13.50 -23.35 -2.63
N GLN A 231 13.01 -22.22 -3.15
CA GLN A 231 11.79 -22.16 -3.95
C GLN A 231 11.91 -23.02 -5.21
N GLU A 232 13.01 -22.90 -5.94
CA GLU A 232 13.25 -23.68 -7.17
C GLU A 232 13.34 -25.18 -6.88
N TYR A 233 14.05 -25.56 -5.81
CA TYR A 233 14.17 -26.96 -5.39
C TYR A 233 12.79 -27.53 -5.01
N MET A 234 12.01 -26.83 -4.18
CA MET A 234 10.67 -27.25 -3.78
C MET A 234 9.76 -27.44 -4.99
N GLN A 235 9.73 -26.46 -5.88
CA GLN A 235 8.90 -26.52 -7.09
C GLN A 235 9.29 -27.68 -8.00
N LYS A 236 10.59 -27.92 -8.21
CA LYS A 236 11.07 -29.05 -9.03
C LYS A 236 10.76 -30.39 -8.38
N SER A 237 10.89 -30.50 -7.06
CA SER A 237 10.65 -31.74 -6.32
C SER A 237 9.16 -32.11 -6.33
N ILE A 238 8.27 -31.18 -6.07
CA ILE A 238 6.82 -31.42 -6.12
C ILE A 238 6.36 -31.72 -7.55
N LYS A 239 6.90 -31.03 -8.57
CA LYS A 239 6.58 -31.30 -9.98
C LYS A 239 6.91 -32.73 -10.43
N LYS A 240 7.83 -33.43 -9.77
CA LYS A 240 8.11 -34.86 -10.05
C LYS A 240 7.04 -35.80 -9.50
N LEU A 241 6.29 -35.37 -8.49
CA LEU A 241 5.26 -36.16 -7.81
C LEU A 241 3.88 -36.00 -8.45
N VAL A 242 3.65 -34.91 -9.16
CA VAL A 242 2.36 -34.58 -9.79
C VAL A 242 2.36 -34.93 -11.30
N SER A 243 1.18 -34.96 -11.89
CA SER A 243 1.01 -35.18 -13.34
C SER A 243 1.36 -33.90 -14.13
N LYS A 244 1.55 -34.06 -15.47
CA LYS A 244 1.88 -32.90 -16.33
C LYS A 244 0.76 -31.82 -16.39
N ASP A 245 -0.47 -32.26 -16.17
CA ASP A 245 -1.66 -31.40 -16.21
C ASP A 245 -1.95 -30.73 -14.86
N ASP A 246 -1.18 -31.11 -13.82
CA ASP A 246 -1.31 -30.51 -12.49
C ASP A 246 -0.47 -29.24 -12.40
N TYR A 247 -1.01 -28.23 -11.70
CA TYR A 247 -0.33 -26.96 -11.52
C TYR A 247 0.26 -26.84 -10.11
N VAL A 248 1.57 -26.61 -10.07
CA VAL A 248 2.32 -26.38 -8.82
C VAL A 248 2.85 -24.96 -8.81
N TYR A 249 2.49 -24.22 -7.80
CA TYR A 249 2.95 -22.87 -7.61
C TYR A 249 3.61 -22.73 -6.23
N VAL A 250 4.90 -22.45 -6.25
CA VAL A 250 5.70 -22.20 -5.05
C VAL A 250 6.15 -20.75 -5.11
N MET A 251 5.85 -19.97 -4.08
CA MET A 251 6.23 -18.59 -4.01
C MET A 251 6.72 -18.22 -2.62
N SER A 252 7.86 -17.57 -2.54
CA SER A 252 8.33 -16.94 -1.33
C SER A 252 7.44 -15.74 -0.99
N LEU A 253 7.08 -15.61 0.27
CA LEU A 253 6.30 -14.48 0.76
C LEU A 253 7.04 -13.17 0.52
N SER A 254 8.36 -13.15 0.72
CA SER A 254 9.22 -11.99 0.43
C SER A 254 9.25 -11.63 -1.06
N ALA A 255 9.26 -12.62 -1.96
CA ALA A 255 9.18 -12.39 -3.41
C ALA A 255 7.82 -11.82 -3.81
N ALA A 256 6.72 -12.34 -3.22
CA ALA A 256 5.38 -11.78 -3.41
C ALA A 256 5.28 -10.31 -3.00
N MET A 257 5.89 -9.97 -1.86
CA MET A 257 5.98 -8.57 -1.39
C MET A 257 6.73 -7.68 -2.37
N LYS A 258 7.90 -8.10 -2.83
CA LYS A 258 8.70 -7.36 -3.81
C LYS A 258 7.90 -7.12 -5.10
N GLN A 259 7.21 -8.13 -5.59
CA GLN A 259 6.37 -8.02 -6.79
C GLN A 259 5.22 -7.04 -6.59
N MET A 260 4.51 -7.11 -5.47
CA MET A 260 3.41 -6.21 -5.17
C MET A 260 3.89 -4.77 -4.96
N SER A 261 5.00 -4.57 -4.22
CA SER A 261 5.62 -3.24 -4.06
C SER A 261 6.04 -2.66 -5.41
N SER A 262 6.59 -3.49 -6.31
CA SER A 262 6.90 -3.07 -7.68
C SER A 262 5.66 -2.63 -8.44
N MET A 263 4.54 -3.37 -8.33
CA MET A 263 3.27 -3.01 -8.96
C MET A 263 2.70 -1.69 -8.40
N ILE A 264 2.76 -1.50 -7.08
CA ILE A 264 2.36 -0.23 -6.44
C ILE A 264 3.23 0.92 -6.96
N ASN A 265 4.55 0.74 -7.04
CA ASN A 265 5.46 1.76 -7.52
C ASN A 265 5.20 2.15 -8.99
N VAL A 266 4.90 1.18 -9.85
CA VAL A 266 4.50 1.43 -11.24
C VAL A 266 3.19 2.23 -11.28
N MET A 267 2.20 1.83 -10.49
CA MET A 267 0.91 2.53 -10.42
C MET A 267 1.09 3.97 -9.92
N VAL A 268 1.84 4.18 -8.85
CA VAL A 268 2.18 5.51 -8.31
C VAL A 268 2.94 6.32 -9.36
N GLY A 269 3.88 5.72 -10.08
CA GLY A 269 4.63 6.36 -11.16
C GLY A 269 3.72 6.86 -12.29
N VAL A 270 2.81 6.03 -12.77
CA VAL A 270 1.83 6.41 -13.82
C VAL A 270 0.92 7.53 -13.34
N LEU A 271 0.35 7.42 -12.15
CA LEU A 271 -0.53 8.46 -11.59
C LEU A 271 0.21 9.77 -11.35
N THR A 272 1.46 9.70 -10.88
CA THR A 272 2.32 10.88 -10.69
C THR A 272 2.67 11.53 -12.03
N ALA A 273 2.89 10.75 -13.10
CA ALA A 273 3.09 11.29 -14.44
C ALA A 273 1.85 12.06 -14.94
N ILE A 274 0.64 11.54 -14.68
CA ILE A 274 -0.62 12.24 -15.01
C ILE A 274 -0.74 13.55 -14.21
N ALA A 275 -0.42 13.53 -12.91
CA ALA A 275 -0.38 14.74 -12.09
C ALA A 275 0.68 15.75 -12.62
N GLY A 276 1.81 15.26 -13.12
CA GLY A 276 2.84 16.05 -13.80
C GLY A 276 2.31 16.82 -15.02
N ILE A 277 1.42 16.21 -15.81
CA ILE A 277 0.75 16.90 -16.92
C ILE A 277 -0.08 18.07 -16.39
N SER A 278 -0.80 17.90 -15.29
CA SER A 278 -1.55 18.99 -14.65
C SER A 278 -0.65 20.13 -14.20
N LEU A 279 0.54 19.83 -13.68
CA LEU A 279 1.56 20.84 -13.34
C LEU A 279 2.06 21.60 -14.58
N LEU A 280 2.28 20.91 -15.71
CA LEU A 280 2.67 21.55 -16.97
C LEU A 280 1.57 22.49 -17.48
N VAL A 281 0.31 22.09 -17.41
CA VAL A 281 -0.84 22.95 -17.78
C VAL A 281 -0.90 24.18 -16.86
N GLY A 282 -0.65 24.00 -15.55
CA GLY A 282 -0.49 25.10 -14.60
C GLY A 282 0.65 26.06 -14.99
N GLY A 283 1.78 25.53 -15.43
CA GLY A 283 2.91 26.32 -15.96
C GLY A 283 2.54 27.14 -17.20
N ILE A 284 1.80 26.56 -18.16
CA ILE A 284 1.27 27.31 -19.31
C ILE A 284 0.33 28.44 -18.86
N GLY A 285 -0.47 28.20 -17.81
CA GLY A 285 -1.29 29.23 -17.18
C GLY A 285 -0.45 30.40 -16.66
N ILE A 286 0.68 30.12 -15.98
CA ILE A 286 1.64 31.14 -15.54
C ILE A 286 2.19 31.91 -16.75
N MET A 287 2.64 31.21 -17.78
CA MET A 287 3.19 31.83 -18.99
C MET A 287 2.19 32.81 -19.61
N ASN A 288 0.94 32.40 -19.79
CA ASN A 288 -0.09 33.24 -20.41
C ASN A 288 -0.37 34.50 -19.60
N ILE A 289 -0.45 34.39 -18.28
CA ILE A 289 -0.70 35.57 -17.42
C ILE A 289 0.52 36.48 -17.33
N MET A 290 1.73 35.91 -17.35
CA MET A 290 2.95 36.71 -17.42
C MET A 290 3.05 37.48 -18.73
N LEU A 291 2.61 36.90 -19.88
CA LEU A 291 2.54 37.61 -21.15
C LEU A 291 1.59 38.81 -21.06
N VAL A 292 0.38 38.62 -20.45
CA VAL A 292 -0.57 39.72 -20.23
C VAL A 292 0.02 40.77 -19.28
N SER A 293 0.67 40.37 -18.21
CA SER A 293 1.32 41.29 -17.26
C SER A 293 2.44 42.11 -17.90
N VAL A 294 3.21 41.50 -18.82
CA VAL A 294 4.26 42.23 -19.60
C VAL A 294 3.62 43.27 -20.50
N THR A 295 2.52 42.96 -21.20
CA THR A 295 1.84 43.89 -22.05
C THR A 295 1.21 45.05 -21.28
N GLU A 296 0.55 44.76 -20.14
CA GLU A 296 -0.02 45.79 -19.25
C GLU A 296 1.05 46.71 -18.63
N ARG A 297 2.30 46.22 -18.45
CA ARG A 297 3.41 46.99 -17.86
C ARG A 297 4.44 47.47 -18.88
N THR A 298 4.12 47.40 -20.18
CA THR A 298 5.05 47.76 -21.27
C THR A 298 5.65 49.14 -21.09
N ARG A 299 4.84 50.14 -20.76
CA ARG A 299 5.28 51.51 -20.54
C ARG A 299 6.20 51.67 -19.32
N GLU A 300 5.89 50.99 -18.23
CA GLU A 300 6.73 50.95 -17.03
C GLU A 300 8.11 50.34 -17.29
N ILE A 301 8.15 49.23 -18.04
CA ILE A 301 9.38 48.57 -18.50
C ILE A 301 10.19 49.54 -19.36
N GLY A 302 9.52 50.24 -20.30
CA GLY A 302 10.12 51.25 -21.18
C GLY A 302 10.81 52.37 -20.39
N ILE A 303 10.12 52.93 -19.35
CA ILE A 303 10.69 53.95 -18.47
C ILE A 303 11.92 53.44 -17.74
N ARG A 304 11.87 52.22 -17.16
CA ARG A 304 13.04 51.63 -16.46
C ARG A 304 14.25 51.45 -17.42
N LYS A 305 14.01 51.01 -18.65
CA LYS A 305 15.09 50.82 -19.66
C LYS A 305 15.63 52.20 -20.13
N ALA A 306 14.78 53.19 -20.27
CA ALA A 306 15.22 54.59 -20.61
C ALA A 306 16.08 55.20 -19.50
N LEU A 307 15.85 54.80 -18.22
CA LEU A 307 16.68 55.18 -17.06
C LEU A 307 17.93 54.31 -16.90
N GLY A 308 18.25 53.41 -17.81
CA GLY A 308 19.48 52.62 -17.85
C GLY A 308 19.39 51.25 -17.17
N ALA A 309 18.20 50.71 -16.91
CA ALA A 309 18.07 49.37 -16.35
C ALA A 309 18.58 48.33 -17.37
N GLN A 310 19.43 47.43 -16.85
CA GLN A 310 19.97 46.29 -17.67
C GLN A 310 18.88 45.28 -17.98
N GLU A 311 18.98 44.60 -19.12
CA GLU A 311 18.05 43.53 -19.52
C GLU A 311 18.01 42.38 -18.52
N SER A 312 19.17 42.05 -17.96
CA SER A 312 19.30 41.01 -16.89
C SER A 312 18.47 41.34 -15.64
N THR A 313 18.37 42.63 -15.29
CA THR A 313 17.58 43.06 -14.11
C THR A 313 16.09 42.85 -14.33
N ILE A 314 15.59 43.22 -15.53
CA ILE A 314 14.19 43.02 -15.91
C ILE A 314 13.87 41.54 -16.04
N LEU A 315 14.73 40.76 -16.70
CA LEU A 315 14.59 39.31 -16.82
C LEU A 315 14.48 38.65 -15.44
N THR A 316 15.43 38.95 -14.54
CA THR A 316 15.44 38.38 -13.18
C THR A 316 14.20 38.75 -12.41
N GLN A 317 13.71 39.96 -12.51
CA GLN A 317 12.50 40.41 -11.83
C GLN A 317 11.28 39.54 -12.20
N PHE A 318 10.99 39.35 -13.48
CA PHE A 318 9.86 38.57 -13.97
C PHE A 318 10.02 37.06 -13.72
N VAL A 319 11.25 36.51 -13.83
CA VAL A 319 11.51 35.12 -13.49
C VAL A 319 11.30 34.85 -12.00
N VAL A 320 11.75 35.76 -11.11
CA VAL A 320 11.50 35.64 -9.67
C VAL A 320 10.00 35.76 -9.36
N GLU A 321 9.29 36.66 -10.04
CA GLU A 321 7.82 36.81 -9.87
C GLU A 321 7.09 35.50 -10.21
N ALA A 322 7.42 34.86 -11.34
CA ALA A 322 6.87 33.55 -11.73
C ALA A 322 7.27 32.44 -10.74
N GLY A 323 8.53 32.43 -10.30
CA GLY A 323 9.04 31.46 -9.31
C GLY A 323 8.33 31.58 -7.95
N VAL A 324 8.12 32.81 -7.47
CA VAL A 324 7.39 33.07 -6.23
C VAL A 324 5.93 32.63 -6.34
N THR A 325 5.27 32.96 -7.45
CA THR A 325 3.88 32.57 -7.70
C THR A 325 3.73 31.05 -7.68
N SER A 326 4.63 30.33 -8.35
CA SER A 326 4.59 28.86 -8.38
C SER A 326 4.97 28.24 -7.04
N ALA A 327 5.91 28.83 -6.29
CA ALA A 327 6.25 28.38 -4.94
C ALA A 327 5.05 28.51 -3.98
N LEU A 328 4.35 29.64 -4.02
CA LEU A 328 3.14 29.85 -3.23
C LEU A 328 2.04 28.85 -3.61
N GLY A 329 1.84 28.62 -4.91
CA GLY A 329 0.93 27.58 -5.41
C GLY A 329 1.31 26.19 -4.92
N GLY A 330 2.61 25.85 -4.96
CA GLY A 330 3.15 24.61 -4.44
C GLY A 330 2.92 24.45 -2.92
N CYS A 331 3.22 25.47 -2.13
CA CYS A 331 2.97 25.45 -0.68
C CYS A 331 1.48 25.27 -0.34
N LEU A 332 0.58 25.97 -1.04
CA LEU A 332 -0.86 25.79 -0.88
C LEU A 332 -1.29 24.39 -1.31
N GLY A 333 -0.72 23.86 -2.38
CA GLY A 333 -0.95 22.49 -2.84
C GLY A 333 -0.54 21.43 -1.81
N ILE A 334 0.59 21.64 -1.11
CA ILE A 334 1.01 20.78 0.01
C ILE A 334 -0.04 20.82 1.14
N VAL A 335 -0.39 22.02 1.60
CA VAL A 335 -1.36 22.16 2.71
C VAL A 335 -2.67 21.45 2.36
N LEU A 336 -3.20 21.68 1.15
CA LEU A 336 -4.41 21.02 0.68
C LEU A 336 -4.22 19.51 0.52
N GLY A 337 -3.05 19.04 0.06
CA GLY A 337 -2.72 17.63 -0.05
C GLY A 337 -2.75 16.91 1.31
N TYR A 338 -2.18 17.51 2.35
CA TYR A 338 -2.26 16.97 3.71
C TYR A 338 -3.69 17.01 4.28
N VAL A 339 -4.44 18.08 4.03
CA VAL A 339 -5.85 18.19 4.46
C VAL A 339 -6.70 17.11 3.77
N VAL A 340 -6.57 16.96 2.46
CA VAL A 340 -7.31 15.93 1.70
C VAL A 340 -6.92 14.52 2.18
N SER A 341 -5.63 14.26 2.40
CA SER A 341 -5.16 12.97 2.95
C SER A 341 -5.77 12.70 4.34
N ALA A 342 -5.85 13.70 5.21
CA ALA A 342 -6.49 13.57 6.51
C ALA A 342 -8.00 13.27 6.41
N ILE A 343 -8.69 13.92 5.48
CA ILE A 343 -10.11 13.67 5.21
C ILE A 343 -10.31 12.24 4.68
N ILE A 344 -9.47 11.81 3.74
CA ILE A 344 -9.51 10.43 3.22
C ILE A 344 -9.33 9.43 4.38
N ASN A 345 -8.36 9.64 5.26
CA ASN A 345 -8.12 8.77 6.42
C ASN A 345 -9.30 8.72 7.41
N GLN A 346 -10.10 9.75 7.49
CA GLN A 346 -11.33 9.75 8.30
C GLN A 346 -12.49 9.01 7.62
N ILE A 347 -12.61 9.14 6.30
CA ILE A 347 -13.74 8.58 5.53
C ILE A 347 -13.49 7.12 5.17
N LEU A 348 -12.25 6.75 4.88
CA LEU A 348 -11.87 5.43 4.37
C LEU A 348 -12.35 4.26 5.26
N PRO A 349 -12.25 4.30 6.60
CA PRO A 349 -12.76 3.23 7.47
C PRO A 349 -14.27 3.01 7.40
N TYR A 350 -15.04 4.01 6.99
CA TYR A 350 -16.50 3.86 6.81
C TYR A 350 -16.89 3.20 5.48
N ILE A 351 -16.01 3.30 4.47
CA ILE A 351 -16.23 2.74 3.13
C ILE A 351 -15.60 1.36 3.01
N LEU A 352 -14.39 1.20 3.55
CA LEU A 352 -13.61 -0.03 3.54
C LEU A 352 -13.51 -0.56 4.98
N THR A 353 -14.56 -1.24 5.43
CA THR A 353 -14.60 -1.83 6.79
C THR A 353 -13.54 -2.91 7.01
N ASP A 354 -13.06 -3.50 5.91
CA ASP A 354 -12.19 -4.68 5.92
C ASP A 354 -10.70 -4.35 5.74
N ILE A 355 -10.34 -3.07 5.50
CA ILE A 355 -8.96 -2.69 5.15
C ILE A 355 -8.53 -1.45 5.95
N THR A 356 -7.45 -1.57 6.70
CA THR A 356 -6.84 -0.45 7.44
C THR A 356 -5.82 0.27 6.56
N LEU A 357 -6.29 0.94 5.50
CA LEU A 357 -5.43 1.74 4.64
C LEU A 357 -5.35 3.17 5.16
N ASN A 358 -4.14 3.65 5.43
CA ASN A 358 -3.87 5.03 5.83
C ASN A 358 -3.04 5.74 4.76
N VAL A 359 -3.55 6.84 4.24
CA VAL A 359 -2.77 7.72 3.35
C VAL A 359 -1.70 8.42 4.18
N THR A 360 -0.43 8.14 3.90
CA THR A 360 0.73 8.67 4.63
C THR A 360 1.59 9.55 3.73
N PRO A 361 1.30 10.87 3.64
CA PRO A 361 2.12 11.80 2.86
C PRO A 361 3.56 11.84 3.43
N SER A 362 4.57 11.82 2.55
CA SER A 362 5.96 11.95 2.96
C SER A 362 6.47 13.39 2.81
N ALA A 363 7.36 13.81 3.72
CA ALA A 363 8.02 15.10 3.65
C ALA A 363 8.91 15.23 2.40
N ASP A 364 9.55 14.13 2.00
CA ASP A 364 10.39 14.09 0.80
C ASP A 364 9.58 14.34 -0.47
N ALA A 365 8.40 13.70 -0.60
CA ALA A 365 7.50 13.95 -1.72
C ALA A 365 7.02 15.41 -1.75
N ALA A 366 6.74 16.01 -0.59
CA ALA A 366 6.37 17.42 -0.48
C ALA A 366 7.52 18.34 -0.93
N ALA A 367 8.75 18.08 -0.50
CA ALA A 367 9.92 18.85 -0.90
C ALA A 367 10.19 18.76 -2.42
N ILE A 368 10.12 17.54 -2.98
CA ILE A 368 10.27 17.30 -4.42
C ILE A 368 9.16 18.02 -5.21
N ALA A 369 7.92 17.93 -4.77
CA ALA A 369 6.79 18.57 -5.46
C ALA A 369 6.92 20.11 -5.50
N VAL A 370 7.39 20.75 -4.43
CA VAL A 370 7.69 22.19 -4.43
C VAL A 370 8.87 22.51 -5.33
N GLY A 371 9.93 21.70 -5.29
CA GLY A 371 11.08 21.89 -6.18
C GLY A 371 10.69 21.84 -7.67
N ILE A 372 9.88 20.87 -8.06
CA ILE A 372 9.33 20.75 -9.41
C ILE A 372 8.42 21.93 -9.74
N SER A 373 7.52 22.32 -8.82
CA SER A 373 6.64 23.47 -8.98
C SER A 373 7.44 24.76 -9.25
N CYS A 374 8.46 25.04 -8.44
CA CYS A 374 9.35 26.19 -8.62
C CYS A 374 10.07 26.12 -9.97
N GLY A 375 10.59 24.93 -10.35
CA GLY A 375 11.24 24.71 -11.64
C GLY A 375 10.33 25.00 -12.82
N ILE A 376 9.06 24.56 -12.77
CA ILE A 376 8.03 24.83 -13.76
C ILE A 376 7.77 26.35 -13.84
N GLY A 377 7.61 27.03 -12.70
CA GLY A 377 7.41 28.47 -12.66
C GLY A 377 8.54 29.24 -13.33
N VAL A 378 9.78 28.89 -13.03
CA VAL A 378 10.96 29.48 -13.66
C VAL A 378 11.00 29.19 -15.16
N LEU A 379 10.76 27.97 -15.58
CA LEU A 379 10.82 27.54 -16.99
C LEU A 379 9.76 28.27 -17.84
N PHE A 380 8.51 28.29 -17.40
CA PHE A 380 7.42 28.93 -18.12
C PHE A 380 7.39 30.46 -17.96
N GLY A 381 7.96 30.98 -16.87
CA GLY A 381 8.15 32.41 -16.66
C GLY A 381 9.29 33.02 -17.48
N PHE A 382 10.28 32.19 -17.90
CA PHE A 382 11.45 32.67 -18.62
C PHE A 382 11.13 33.28 -20.00
N LEU A 383 10.25 32.65 -20.77
CA LEU A 383 9.89 33.15 -22.11
C LEU A 383 9.22 34.55 -22.09
N PRO A 384 8.18 34.80 -21.26
CA PRO A 384 7.63 36.15 -21.08
C PRO A 384 8.65 37.15 -20.54
N ALA A 385 9.45 36.74 -19.58
CA ALA A 385 10.48 37.60 -18.98
C ALA A 385 11.53 38.02 -20.00
N ARG A 386 11.95 37.13 -20.89
CA ARG A 386 12.87 37.44 -22.00
C ARG A 386 12.25 38.45 -22.99
N ARG A 387 10.96 38.29 -23.33
CA ARG A 387 10.25 39.25 -24.19
C ARG A 387 10.20 40.63 -23.50
N ALA A 388 9.89 40.73 -22.22
CA ALA A 388 9.90 41.97 -21.45
C ALA A 388 11.30 42.65 -21.47
N ALA A 389 12.35 41.84 -21.27
CA ALA A 389 13.74 42.31 -21.26
C ALA A 389 14.22 42.83 -22.67
N SER A 390 13.70 42.29 -23.76
CA SER A 390 14.09 42.68 -25.11
C SER A 390 13.27 43.84 -25.69
N LEU A 391 12.31 44.43 -25.00
CA LEU A 391 11.50 45.55 -25.46
C LEU A 391 12.36 46.78 -25.79
N ASN A 392 12.08 47.44 -26.94
CA ASN A 392 12.71 48.69 -27.28
C ASN A 392 12.12 49.83 -26.45
N PRO A 393 12.93 50.63 -25.69
CA PRO A 393 12.41 51.71 -24.83
C PRO A 393 11.54 52.74 -25.61
N ILE A 394 11.90 53.06 -26.82
CA ILE A 394 11.19 54.06 -27.66
C ILE A 394 9.80 53.54 -28.06
N GLU A 395 9.70 52.29 -28.44
CA GLU A 395 8.41 51.67 -28.83
C GLU A 395 7.54 51.41 -27.56
N ALA A 396 8.14 51.02 -26.45
CA ALA A 396 7.44 50.77 -25.20
C ALA A 396 6.82 52.06 -24.61
N LEU A 397 7.45 53.24 -24.82
CA LEU A 397 6.92 54.54 -24.38
C LEU A 397 5.76 55.05 -25.23
N ARG A 398 5.63 54.57 -26.50
CA ARG A 398 4.54 54.92 -27.42
C ARG A 398 3.33 53.98 -27.31
N TYR A 399 3.42 52.99 -26.47
CA TYR A 399 2.33 52.02 -26.27
C TYR A 399 1.26 52.70 -25.41
N ASP A 400 0.04 52.87 -25.94
CA ASP A 400 -1.12 53.40 -25.24
C ASP A 400 -1.86 52.32 -24.48
#